data_602a9755acb333dc505868b3fabffc6a
#
_entry.id   602a9755acb333dc505868b3fabffc6a
#
_cell.length_a   1.000
_cell.length_b   1.000
_cell.length_c   1.000
_cell.angle_alpha   90.00
_cell.angle_beta   90.00
_cell.angle_gamma   90.00
#
_symmetry.space_group_name_H-M   'P 1'
#
loop_
_entity.id
_entity.type
_entity.pdbx_description
1 polymer ?
#
loop_
_entity_poly.entity_id
_entity_poly.type
_entity_poly.pdbx_seq_one_letter_code
_entity_poly.pdbx_strand_id
1 'polypeptide(L)'
;MSTADRLFPKSPTVNSPHGVRSRQHMICDERVVAAVPARGGSTTVPRKNVRTLGGKPLVVWPIDVAHDSSHIDRTIVTTDDEEIASTAEQNGAEVVERPPELATDDALVIDALRHLTETLRADGETATYLVMLEPTCPFRTVDDVNACLDLLTDDDRTHDSVATFTEAELSPHRYWDIDDGVPSPYHEDADPWLPRQQQPTGYELTGAVYAFEIDALPDEGTSLLFDDPGAVLMPRERAVDIDTELDFRFAELLLEEGIYERKNDFDTGSTASRD
;
A
#
# COMPACT_ATOMS: atom_id res chain seq x y z
N MET A 1 -5.44 18.83 45.90
CA MET A 1 -6.25 18.84 44.68
C MET A 1 -5.26 18.96 43.54
N SER A 2 -5.05 17.83 42.88
CA SER A 2 -3.97 17.64 41.90
C SER A 2 -4.39 18.10 40.51
N THR A 3 -3.51 18.80 39.83
CA THR A 3 -3.66 19.45 38.52
C THR A 3 -3.45 18.51 37.32
N ALA A 4 -3.78 17.22 37.45
CA ALA A 4 -3.47 16.20 36.44
C ALA A 4 -4.66 15.77 35.52
N ASP A 5 -5.81 16.49 35.57
CA ASP A 5 -7.06 16.00 34.95
C ASP A 5 -7.50 16.77 33.67
N ARG A 6 -6.58 17.36 32.90
CA ARG A 6 -7.00 18.19 31.75
C ARG A 6 -6.23 17.97 30.43
N LEU A 7 -5.82 16.79 30.06
CA LEU A 7 -5.08 16.70 28.79
C LEU A 7 -5.46 15.58 27.82
N PHE A 8 -6.49 14.76 28.09
CA PHE A 8 -6.92 13.80 27.06
C PHE A 8 -8.44 13.76 26.96
N PRO A 9 -9.03 14.02 25.79
CA PRO A 9 -10.46 13.74 25.57
C PRO A 9 -10.66 12.22 25.57
N LYS A 10 -11.60 11.75 26.36
CA LYS A 10 -12.04 10.34 26.39
C LYS A 10 -12.62 9.99 25.02
N SER A 11 -12.14 8.91 24.44
CA SER A 11 -12.71 8.29 23.24
C SER A 11 -14.22 8.09 23.36
N PRO A 12 -14.99 8.37 22.33
CA PRO A 12 -16.41 8.08 22.32
C PRO A 12 -16.63 6.57 22.28
N THR A 13 -17.43 6.05 23.20
CA THR A 13 -17.97 4.69 23.17
C THR A 13 -18.91 4.56 21.97
N VAL A 14 -18.48 3.80 20.97
CA VAL A 14 -19.35 3.42 19.84
C VAL A 14 -20.26 2.29 20.31
N ASN A 15 -21.53 2.61 20.48
CA ASN A 15 -22.60 1.62 20.59
C ASN A 15 -22.97 1.16 19.17
N SER A 16 -22.67 -0.07 18.81
CA SER A 16 -23.32 -0.74 17.68
C SER A 16 -24.53 -1.52 18.17
N PRO A 17 -25.63 -1.43 17.44
CA PRO A 17 -26.15 -2.63 16.82
C PRO A 17 -26.87 -2.33 15.50
N HIS A 18 -26.38 -2.80 14.38
CA HIS A 18 -27.27 -3.15 13.25
C HIS A 18 -26.54 -4.05 12.27
N GLY A 19 -27.22 -5.10 11.90
CA GLY A 19 -26.89 -6.19 11.06
C GLY A 19 -26.05 -5.87 9.84
N VAL A 20 -25.07 -6.73 9.61
CA VAL A 20 -24.31 -6.85 8.37
C VAL A 20 -25.30 -7.02 7.20
N ARG A 21 -25.63 -5.92 6.53
CA ARG A 21 -26.11 -5.97 5.16
C ARG A 21 -24.86 -5.90 4.30
N SER A 22 -24.59 -6.97 3.57
CA SER A 22 -23.72 -6.95 2.41
C SER A 22 -24.26 -5.90 1.43
N ARG A 23 -23.80 -4.67 1.55
CA ARG A 23 -23.89 -3.69 0.47
C ARG A 23 -22.68 -3.98 -0.42
N GLN A 24 -22.92 -4.64 -1.56
CA GLN A 24 -22.07 -4.44 -2.72
C GLN A 24 -22.16 -2.94 -3.04
N HIS A 25 -21.18 -2.17 -2.57
CA HIS A 25 -20.93 -0.83 -3.09
C HIS A 25 -20.37 -1.07 -4.49
N MET A 26 -21.22 -0.91 -5.47
CA MET A 26 -20.79 -0.73 -6.85
C MET A 26 -20.21 0.68 -6.87
N ILE A 27 -18.97 0.80 -7.35
CA ILE A 27 -18.43 2.07 -7.89
C ILE A 27 -19.27 2.29 -9.15
N CYS A 28 -20.44 2.93 -8.98
CA CYS A 28 -21.43 3.04 -10.03
C CYS A 28 -20.92 4.03 -11.07
N ASP A 29 -20.66 3.55 -12.29
CA ASP A 29 -20.32 4.28 -13.52
C ASP A 29 -18.94 5.00 -13.53
N GLU A 30 -18.11 4.91 -12.49
CA GLU A 30 -16.80 5.52 -12.45
C GLU A 30 -15.70 4.51 -12.77
N ARG A 31 -14.75 4.90 -13.60
CA ARG A 31 -13.69 4.02 -14.08
C ARG A 31 -12.48 4.05 -13.17
N VAL A 32 -11.91 2.86 -12.92
CA VAL A 32 -10.72 2.66 -12.11
C VAL A 32 -9.59 2.10 -12.97
N VAL A 33 -8.43 2.76 -12.93
CA VAL A 33 -7.20 2.29 -13.57
C VAL A 33 -6.22 1.79 -12.51
N ALA A 34 -5.75 0.55 -12.65
CA ALA A 34 -4.60 0.07 -11.90
C ALA A 34 -3.30 0.48 -12.60
N ALA A 35 -2.41 1.14 -11.88
CA ALA A 35 -1.06 1.51 -12.31
C ALA A 35 -0.02 0.62 -11.62
N VAL A 36 0.82 -0.04 -12.40
CA VAL A 36 1.92 -0.87 -11.91
C VAL A 36 3.24 -0.22 -12.33
N PRO A 37 3.90 0.55 -11.44
CA PRO A 37 5.18 1.17 -11.77
C PRO A 37 6.32 0.15 -11.66
N ALA A 38 6.96 -0.21 -12.77
CA ALA A 38 7.99 -1.22 -12.83
C ALA A 38 9.17 -0.77 -13.69
N ARG A 39 10.21 -0.14 -13.09
CA ARG A 39 11.42 0.24 -13.82
C ARG A 39 12.38 -0.93 -14.03
N GLY A 40 13.19 -0.88 -15.09
CA GLY A 40 14.20 -1.90 -15.40
C GLY A 40 15.44 -1.85 -14.51
N GLY A 41 15.80 -0.65 -14.00
CA GLY A 41 17.06 -0.35 -13.31
C GLY A 41 17.09 -0.70 -11.82
N SER A 42 16.72 -1.92 -11.41
CA SER A 42 16.90 -2.33 -10.00
C SER A 42 18.37 -2.70 -9.72
N THR A 43 19.01 -1.95 -8.79
CA THR A 43 20.43 -2.13 -8.45
C THR A 43 20.66 -3.12 -7.31
N THR A 44 19.78 -3.16 -6.30
CA THR A 44 19.89 -4.03 -5.11
C THR A 44 19.50 -5.48 -5.40
N VAL A 45 18.45 -5.69 -6.19
CA VAL A 45 18.05 -7.00 -6.70
C VAL A 45 18.04 -6.90 -8.23
N PRO A 46 19.08 -7.43 -8.92
CA PRO A 46 19.17 -7.33 -10.38
C PRO A 46 17.94 -7.91 -11.08
N ARG A 47 17.38 -7.15 -12.02
CA ARG A 47 16.19 -7.57 -12.79
C ARG A 47 14.98 -7.89 -11.92
N LYS A 48 14.80 -7.21 -10.78
CA LYS A 48 13.82 -7.49 -9.75
C LYS A 48 12.41 -7.75 -10.31
N ASN A 49 11.91 -6.89 -11.17
CA ASN A 49 10.53 -6.95 -11.67
C ASN A 49 10.23 -8.14 -12.61
N VAL A 50 11.23 -8.69 -13.29
CA VAL A 50 11.09 -9.91 -14.09
C VAL A 50 11.63 -11.16 -13.42
N ARG A 51 12.21 -11.03 -12.24
CA ARG A 51 12.67 -12.18 -11.46
C ARG A 51 11.49 -13.01 -10.97
N THR A 52 11.63 -14.32 -11.07
CA THR A 52 10.58 -15.27 -10.72
C THR A 52 10.45 -15.45 -9.20
N LEU A 53 9.26 -15.20 -8.69
CA LEU A 53 8.84 -15.50 -7.32
C LEU A 53 7.61 -16.43 -7.39
N GLY A 54 7.66 -17.59 -6.75
CA GLY A 54 6.54 -18.54 -6.76
C GLY A 54 6.09 -19.00 -8.16
N GLY A 55 7.04 -19.08 -9.11
CA GLY A 55 6.77 -19.59 -10.46
C GLY A 55 6.34 -18.52 -11.48
N LYS A 56 6.17 -17.25 -11.10
CA LYS A 56 5.83 -16.14 -12.01
C LYS A 56 6.70 -14.91 -11.77
N PRO A 57 6.96 -14.08 -12.81
CA PRO A 57 7.70 -12.81 -12.65
C PRO A 57 7.05 -11.90 -11.62
N LEU A 58 7.87 -11.12 -10.90
CA LEU A 58 7.38 -10.26 -9.81
C LEU A 58 6.34 -9.24 -10.30
N VAL A 59 6.51 -8.67 -11.50
CA VAL A 59 5.56 -7.72 -12.09
C VAL A 59 4.17 -8.33 -12.38
N VAL A 60 4.07 -9.66 -12.48
CA VAL A 60 2.79 -10.35 -12.74
C VAL A 60 1.91 -10.44 -11.50
N TRP A 61 2.49 -10.38 -10.30
CA TRP A 61 1.71 -10.42 -9.06
C TRP A 61 0.67 -9.30 -8.94
N PRO A 62 1.03 -8.02 -9.12
CA PRO A 62 0.04 -6.93 -9.12
C PRO A 62 -0.93 -7.01 -10.30
N ILE A 63 -0.48 -7.49 -11.48
CA ILE A 63 -1.34 -7.65 -12.65
C ILE A 63 -2.47 -8.65 -12.37
N ASP A 64 -2.14 -9.81 -11.79
CA ASP A 64 -3.14 -10.83 -11.44
C ASP A 64 -4.16 -10.27 -10.44
N VAL A 65 -3.70 -9.61 -9.37
CA VAL A 65 -4.59 -9.00 -8.36
C VAL A 65 -5.51 -7.94 -9.00
N ALA A 66 -4.97 -7.12 -9.91
CA ALA A 66 -5.77 -6.12 -10.61
C ALA A 66 -6.84 -6.77 -11.49
N HIS A 67 -6.52 -7.84 -12.21
CA HIS A 67 -7.48 -8.57 -13.05
C HIS A 67 -8.55 -9.31 -12.25
N ASP A 68 -8.21 -9.77 -11.04
CA ASP A 68 -9.14 -10.47 -10.16
C ASP A 68 -10.10 -9.50 -9.43
N SER A 69 -9.81 -8.19 -9.41
CA SER A 69 -10.68 -7.18 -8.83
C SER A 69 -11.79 -6.78 -9.81
N SER A 70 -13.04 -6.90 -9.36
CA SER A 70 -14.20 -6.45 -10.16
C SER A 70 -14.34 -4.92 -10.22
N HIS A 71 -13.53 -4.17 -9.49
CA HIS A 71 -13.54 -2.70 -9.46
C HIS A 71 -12.55 -2.09 -10.43
N ILE A 72 -11.59 -2.86 -10.97
CA ILE A 72 -10.55 -2.35 -11.87
C ILE A 72 -10.96 -2.60 -13.33
N ASP A 73 -11.03 -1.53 -14.11
CA ASP A 73 -11.40 -1.58 -15.54
C ASP A 73 -10.20 -1.80 -16.46
N ARG A 74 -9.03 -1.27 -16.10
CA ARG A 74 -7.79 -1.35 -16.88
C ARG A 74 -6.59 -1.55 -15.96
N THR A 75 -5.65 -2.37 -16.43
CA THR A 75 -4.37 -2.59 -15.76
C THR A 75 -3.24 -2.12 -16.66
N ILE A 76 -2.45 -1.17 -16.19
CA ILE A 76 -1.40 -0.53 -16.97
C ILE A 76 -0.07 -0.61 -16.23
N VAL A 77 0.94 -1.16 -16.91
CA VAL A 77 2.32 -1.15 -16.42
C VAL A 77 3.04 0.03 -17.03
N THR A 78 3.65 0.90 -16.20
CA THR A 78 4.53 1.97 -16.70
C THR A 78 5.98 1.54 -16.49
N THR A 79 6.72 1.41 -17.60
CA THR A 79 8.09 0.87 -17.59
C THR A 79 8.95 1.48 -18.69
N ASP A 80 10.28 1.54 -18.46
CA ASP A 80 11.33 1.89 -19.40
C ASP A 80 12.03 0.66 -20.02
N ASP A 81 11.61 -0.56 -19.65
CA ASP A 81 12.29 -1.82 -19.95
C ASP A 81 11.44 -2.71 -20.87
N GLU A 82 11.99 -3.11 -22.01
CA GLU A 82 11.30 -3.94 -23.02
C GLU A 82 10.92 -5.34 -22.51
N GLU A 83 11.71 -5.95 -21.61
CA GLU A 83 11.39 -7.28 -21.08
C GLU A 83 10.23 -7.19 -20.07
N ILE A 84 10.20 -6.14 -19.25
CA ILE A 84 9.07 -5.87 -18.35
C ILE A 84 7.81 -5.59 -19.17
N ALA A 85 7.91 -4.73 -20.21
CA ALA A 85 6.80 -4.43 -21.10
C ALA A 85 6.23 -5.69 -21.77
N SER A 86 7.09 -6.48 -22.39
CA SER A 86 6.68 -7.76 -23.03
C SER A 86 6.06 -8.74 -22.03
N THR A 87 6.60 -8.81 -20.80
CA THR A 87 6.05 -9.66 -19.74
C THR A 87 4.66 -9.18 -19.33
N ALA A 88 4.47 -7.87 -19.18
CA ALA A 88 3.19 -7.28 -18.81
C ALA A 88 2.11 -7.55 -19.88
N GLU A 89 2.42 -7.31 -21.15
CA GLU A 89 1.51 -7.56 -22.28
C GLU A 89 1.10 -9.03 -22.39
N GLN A 90 2.06 -9.96 -22.22
CA GLN A 90 1.79 -11.41 -22.24
C GLN A 90 0.86 -11.85 -21.10
N ASN A 91 0.78 -11.07 -20.03
CA ASN A 91 -0.10 -11.31 -18.88
C ASN A 91 -1.33 -10.38 -18.88
N GLY A 92 -1.65 -9.75 -20.03
CA GLY A 92 -2.91 -9.05 -20.26
C GLY A 92 -2.95 -7.60 -19.77
N ALA A 93 -1.84 -7.03 -19.29
CA ALA A 93 -1.76 -5.62 -18.95
C ALA A 93 -1.43 -4.78 -20.19
N GLU A 94 -1.90 -3.54 -20.18
CA GLU A 94 -1.46 -2.52 -21.12
C GLU A 94 -0.11 -1.93 -20.67
N VAL A 95 0.64 -1.33 -21.58
CA VAL A 95 1.94 -0.74 -21.29
C VAL A 95 1.96 0.73 -21.70
N VAL A 96 2.44 1.57 -20.80
CA VAL A 96 2.82 2.95 -21.09
C VAL A 96 4.34 3.07 -20.92
N GLU A 97 5.03 3.42 -22.01
CA GLU A 97 6.47 3.62 -22.00
C GLU A 97 6.82 4.80 -21.08
N ARG A 98 7.73 4.55 -20.13
CA ARG A 98 8.20 5.55 -19.18
C ARG A 98 9.42 6.24 -19.75
N PRO A 99 9.46 7.57 -19.81
CA PRO A 99 10.68 8.30 -20.19
C PRO A 99 11.88 7.92 -19.31
N PRO A 100 13.09 7.79 -19.87
CA PRO A 100 14.29 7.38 -19.13
C PRO A 100 14.59 8.25 -17.90
N GLU A 101 14.30 9.55 -17.96
CA GLU A 101 14.47 10.49 -16.86
C GLU A 101 13.56 10.17 -15.66
N LEU A 102 12.44 9.48 -15.86
CA LEU A 102 11.53 9.02 -14.81
C LEU A 102 11.82 7.58 -14.34
N ALA A 103 12.88 6.97 -14.85
CA ALA A 103 13.31 5.61 -14.51
C ALA A 103 14.68 5.56 -13.80
N THR A 104 15.27 6.70 -13.48
CA THR A 104 16.55 6.79 -12.75
C THR A 104 16.38 6.35 -11.29
N ASP A 105 17.51 6.13 -10.59
CA ASP A 105 17.48 5.74 -9.18
C ASP A 105 16.87 6.82 -8.26
N ASP A 106 17.01 8.09 -8.64
CA ASP A 106 16.48 9.24 -7.90
C ASP A 106 15.06 9.65 -8.35
N ALA A 107 14.50 8.99 -9.38
CA ALA A 107 13.17 9.32 -9.90
C ALA A 107 12.08 8.93 -8.89
N LEU A 108 11.18 9.86 -8.65
CA LEU A 108 10.06 9.63 -7.76
C LEU A 108 8.94 8.85 -8.45
N VAL A 109 8.33 7.91 -7.76
CA VAL A 109 7.22 7.12 -8.30
C VAL A 109 6.02 8.01 -8.67
N ILE A 110 5.77 9.07 -7.91
CA ILE A 110 4.69 10.01 -8.19
C ILE A 110 4.86 10.70 -9.56
N ASP A 111 6.10 10.98 -10.00
CA ASP A 111 6.33 11.57 -11.32
C ASP A 111 6.01 10.60 -12.45
N ALA A 112 6.27 9.30 -12.23
CA ALA A 112 5.83 8.26 -13.16
C ALA A 112 4.29 8.15 -13.24
N LEU A 113 3.59 8.37 -12.12
CA LEU A 113 2.12 8.39 -12.10
C LEU A 113 1.57 9.65 -12.78
N ARG A 114 2.17 10.82 -12.59
CA ARG A 114 1.83 12.06 -13.30
C ARG A 114 1.94 11.87 -14.82
N HIS A 115 3.08 11.35 -15.28
CA HIS A 115 3.29 11.03 -16.69
C HIS A 115 2.23 10.05 -17.22
N LEU A 116 1.93 8.99 -16.45
CA LEU A 116 0.90 8.02 -16.81
C LEU A 116 -0.48 8.71 -16.96
N THR A 117 -0.88 9.49 -15.97
CA THR A 117 -2.20 10.17 -15.99
C THR A 117 -2.31 11.20 -17.12
N GLU A 118 -1.23 11.93 -17.41
CA GLU A 118 -1.16 12.85 -18.56
C GLU A 118 -1.30 12.10 -19.88
N THR A 119 -0.61 10.97 -20.03
CA THR A 119 -0.69 10.12 -21.24
C THR A 119 -2.11 9.59 -21.43
N LEU A 120 -2.74 9.08 -20.37
CA LEU A 120 -4.11 8.59 -20.41
C LEU A 120 -5.11 9.68 -20.78
N ARG A 121 -4.98 10.88 -20.21
CA ARG A 121 -5.82 12.03 -20.55
C ARG A 121 -5.66 12.44 -22.03
N ALA A 122 -4.43 12.41 -22.55
CA ALA A 122 -4.17 12.73 -23.96
C ALA A 122 -4.81 11.71 -24.91
N ASP A 123 -4.93 10.44 -24.48
CA ASP A 123 -5.60 9.36 -25.23
C ASP A 123 -7.13 9.34 -25.03
N GLY A 124 -7.67 10.28 -24.25
CA GLY A 124 -9.12 10.43 -24.02
C GLY A 124 -9.66 9.54 -22.91
N GLU A 125 -8.81 9.03 -21.99
CA GLU A 125 -9.26 8.31 -20.79
C GLU A 125 -10.05 9.23 -19.85
N THR A 126 -11.11 8.68 -19.28
CA THR A 126 -12.02 9.37 -18.35
C THR A 126 -12.10 8.67 -16.99
N ALA A 127 -11.06 7.91 -16.62
CA ALA A 127 -11.02 7.26 -15.32
C ALA A 127 -11.01 8.30 -14.19
N THR A 128 -11.79 8.03 -13.17
CA THR A 128 -11.89 8.86 -11.96
C THR A 128 -10.83 8.47 -10.94
N TYR A 129 -10.60 7.17 -10.77
CA TYR A 129 -9.71 6.65 -9.73
C TYR A 129 -8.48 5.94 -10.32
N LEU A 130 -7.37 6.08 -9.61
CA LEU A 130 -6.15 5.35 -9.88
C LEU A 130 -5.76 4.55 -8.64
N VAL A 131 -5.41 3.26 -8.87
CA VAL A 131 -4.85 2.38 -7.84
C VAL A 131 -3.43 2.02 -8.24
N MET A 132 -2.44 2.48 -7.47
CA MET A 132 -1.06 2.08 -7.66
C MET A 132 -0.78 0.78 -6.89
N LEU A 133 -0.17 -0.19 -7.58
CA LEU A 133 0.18 -1.52 -7.07
C LEU A 133 1.68 -1.76 -7.31
N GLU A 134 2.50 -1.64 -6.29
CA GLU A 134 3.94 -1.87 -6.45
C GLU A 134 4.26 -3.37 -6.64
N PRO A 135 5.09 -3.75 -7.62
CA PRO A 135 5.51 -5.14 -7.79
C PRO A 135 6.23 -5.72 -6.58
N THR A 136 6.94 -4.86 -5.84
CA THR A 136 7.75 -5.25 -4.67
C THR A 136 6.95 -5.78 -3.50
N CYS A 137 5.62 -5.55 -3.48
CA CYS A 137 4.71 -6.03 -2.44
C CYS A 137 3.79 -7.13 -2.99
N PRO A 138 4.29 -8.36 -3.23
CA PRO A 138 3.57 -9.38 -4.00
C PRO A 138 2.34 -9.96 -3.27
N PHE A 139 2.29 -9.92 -1.94
CA PHE A 139 1.29 -10.66 -1.16
C PHE A 139 0.02 -9.89 -0.82
N ARG A 140 -0.21 -8.74 -1.49
CA ARG A 140 -1.53 -8.10 -1.43
C ARG A 140 -2.59 -9.00 -2.02
N THR A 141 -3.81 -8.83 -1.55
CA THR A 141 -4.99 -9.56 -2.04
C THR A 141 -5.95 -8.60 -2.73
N VAL A 142 -6.90 -9.16 -3.46
CA VAL A 142 -8.03 -8.39 -4.02
C VAL A 142 -8.82 -7.68 -2.92
N ASP A 143 -8.96 -8.29 -1.74
CA ASP A 143 -9.67 -7.68 -0.61
C ASP A 143 -8.96 -6.42 -0.10
N ASP A 144 -7.62 -6.37 -0.14
CA ASP A 144 -6.87 -5.16 0.25
C ASP A 144 -7.11 -4.01 -0.76
N VAL A 145 -7.14 -4.33 -2.05
CA VAL A 145 -7.44 -3.36 -3.11
C VAL A 145 -8.87 -2.84 -2.98
N ASN A 146 -9.82 -3.75 -2.84
CA ASN A 146 -11.23 -3.39 -2.70
C ASN A 146 -11.47 -2.56 -1.43
N ALA A 147 -10.83 -2.90 -0.30
CA ALA A 147 -10.96 -2.12 0.94
C ALA A 147 -10.43 -0.68 0.80
N CYS A 148 -9.34 -0.48 0.02
CA CYS A 148 -8.85 0.87 -0.26
C CYS A 148 -9.83 1.66 -1.14
N LEU A 149 -10.39 1.03 -2.17
CA LEU A 149 -11.39 1.65 -3.05
C LEU A 149 -12.70 1.93 -2.32
N ASP A 150 -13.20 0.99 -1.51
CA ASP A 150 -14.41 1.17 -0.71
C ASP A 150 -14.25 2.34 0.28
N LEU A 151 -13.06 2.49 0.90
CA LEU A 151 -12.80 3.58 1.81
C LEU A 151 -12.66 4.93 1.07
N LEU A 152 -12.06 4.93 -0.13
CA LEU A 152 -11.89 6.13 -0.95
C LEU A 152 -13.24 6.65 -1.47
N THR A 153 -14.18 5.74 -1.76
CA THR A 153 -15.50 6.06 -2.37
C THR A 153 -16.65 6.06 -1.36
N ASP A 154 -16.35 6.07 -0.06
CA ASP A 154 -17.39 6.08 1.01
C ASP A 154 -18.05 7.46 1.06
N ASP A 155 -19.34 7.54 0.74
CA ASP A 155 -20.16 8.77 0.75
C ASP A 155 -20.17 9.49 2.12
N ASP A 156 -19.94 8.74 3.21
CA ASP A 156 -19.94 9.27 4.58
C ASP A 156 -18.57 9.84 4.99
N ARG A 157 -17.51 9.54 4.22
CA ARG A 157 -16.12 9.99 4.43
C ARG A 157 -15.46 10.28 3.09
N THR A 158 -15.08 11.51 2.88
CA THR A 158 -14.33 11.91 1.68
C THR A 158 -12.84 11.83 1.98
N HIS A 159 -12.18 10.78 1.48
CA HIS A 159 -10.73 10.72 1.48
C HIS A 159 -10.22 11.02 0.06
N ASP A 160 -9.20 11.86 -0.06
CA ASP A 160 -8.58 12.19 -1.35
C ASP A 160 -7.55 11.14 -1.76
N SER A 161 -7.00 10.44 -0.78
CA SER A 161 -6.06 9.34 -0.97
C SER A 161 -6.18 8.29 0.13
N VAL A 162 -5.95 7.04 -0.21
CA VAL A 162 -5.98 5.89 0.73
C VAL A 162 -4.76 5.02 0.49
N ALA A 163 -4.13 4.51 1.55
CA ALA A 163 -3.07 3.54 1.43
C ALA A 163 -3.18 2.41 2.45
N THR A 164 -2.47 1.32 2.17
CA THR A 164 -2.32 0.20 3.09
C THR A 164 -1.19 0.42 4.08
N PHE A 165 -1.47 0.08 5.33
CA PHE A 165 -0.53 0.14 6.45
C PHE A 165 -0.46 -1.21 7.16
N THR A 166 0.61 -1.44 7.88
CA THR A 166 0.74 -2.54 8.83
C THR A 166 1.24 -2.03 10.18
N GLU A 167 1.00 -2.80 11.26
CA GLU A 167 1.56 -2.47 12.57
C GLU A 167 3.09 -2.62 12.51
N ALA A 168 3.81 -1.56 12.85
CA ALA A 168 5.25 -1.55 12.88
C ALA A 168 5.81 -2.51 13.95
N GLU A 169 6.94 -3.17 13.64
CA GLU A 169 7.57 -4.11 14.58
C GLU A 169 8.03 -3.42 15.85
N LEU A 170 8.56 -2.22 15.69
CA LEU A 170 9.07 -1.41 16.79
C LEU A 170 8.14 -0.24 17.06
N SER A 171 7.88 0.01 18.35
CA SER A 171 7.23 1.25 18.76
C SER A 171 8.04 2.47 18.33
N PRO A 172 7.39 3.59 17.94
CA PRO A 172 8.08 4.87 17.66
C PRO A 172 9.03 5.31 18.78
N HIS A 173 8.73 4.95 20.02
CA HIS A 173 9.59 5.27 21.17
C HIS A 173 10.93 4.51 21.20
N ARG A 174 11.12 3.51 20.37
CA ARG A 174 12.34 2.70 20.30
C ARG A 174 13.29 3.08 19.18
N TYR A 175 13.00 4.17 18.46
CA TYR A 175 13.94 4.72 17.50
C TYR A 175 14.95 5.63 18.17
N TRP A 176 16.18 5.57 17.70
CA TRP A 176 17.32 6.32 18.25
C TRP A 176 17.98 7.13 17.15
N ASP A 177 18.39 8.33 17.49
CA ASP A 177 19.35 9.10 16.72
C ASP A 177 20.78 8.80 17.23
N ILE A 178 21.77 8.82 16.33
CA ILE A 178 23.18 8.60 16.71
C ILE A 178 24.01 9.71 16.07
N ASP A 179 24.40 10.69 16.88
CA ASP A 179 25.28 11.78 16.48
C ASP A 179 26.67 11.56 17.08
N ASP A 180 27.71 11.52 16.24
CA ASP A 180 29.11 11.27 16.62
C ASP A 180 29.30 10.07 17.59
N GLY A 181 28.53 9.00 17.40
CA GLY A 181 28.55 7.79 18.24
C GLY A 181 27.79 7.90 19.57
N VAL A 182 27.08 9.01 19.81
CA VAL A 182 26.27 9.22 21.00
C VAL A 182 24.79 8.95 20.66
N PRO A 183 24.17 7.88 21.24
CA PRO A 183 22.76 7.58 21.01
C PRO A 183 21.85 8.47 21.88
N SER A 184 20.77 8.98 21.27
CA SER A 184 19.68 9.65 21.96
C SER A 184 18.32 9.16 21.41
N PRO A 185 17.24 9.14 22.21
CA PRO A 185 15.92 8.82 21.69
C PRO A 185 15.54 9.78 20.55
N TYR A 186 15.01 9.22 19.44
CA TYR A 186 14.61 10.02 18.27
C TYR A 186 13.48 11.02 18.61
N HIS A 187 12.57 10.63 19.51
CA HIS A 187 11.55 11.52 20.06
C HIS A 187 11.94 11.95 21.48
N GLU A 188 11.98 13.24 21.77
CA GLU A 188 12.41 13.78 23.06
C GLU A 188 11.61 13.25 24.25
N ASP A 189 10.30 13.03 24.07
CA ASP A 189 9.39 12.51 25.13
C ASP A 189 9.30 10.97 25.14
N ALA A 190 10.11 10.27 24.36
CA ALA A 190 10.07 8.81 24.30
C ALA A 190 10.70 8.17 25.54
N ASP A 191 10.05 7.13 26.09
CA ASP A 191 10.67 6.20 27.02
C ASP A 191 10.87 4.84 26.34
N PRO A 192 12.04 4.57 25.74
CA PRO A 192 12.30 3.30 25.04
C PRO A 192 12.38 2.09 25.95
N TRP A 193 12.45 2.29 27.27
CA TRP A 193 12.61 1.25 28.28
C TRP A 193 11.29 0.70 28.81
N LEU A 194 10.17 1.34 28.50
CA LEU A 194 8.86 0.80 28.88
C LEU A 194 8.63 -0.58 28.29
N PRO A 195 7.92 -1.47 29.03
CA PRO A 195 7.46 -2.74 28.50
C PRO A 195 6.67 -2.53 27.20
N ARG A 196 6.76 -3.49 26.25
CA ARG A 196 6.11 -3.41 24.93
C ARG A 196 4.62 -3.04 25.02
N GLN A 197 3.90 -3.58 26.01
CA GLN A 197 2.48 -3.36 26.21
C GLN A 197 2.11 -1.93 26.68
N GLN A 198 3.10 -1.13 27.09
CA GLN A 198 2.93 0.24 27.54
C GLN A 198 3.47 1.26 26.52
N GLN A 199 4.00 0.78 25.41
CA GLN A 199 4.51 1.62 24.35
C GLN A 199 3.41 1.93 23.33
N PRO A 200 3.44 3.10 22.67
CA PRO A 200 2.51 3.40 21.60
C PRO A 200 2.72 2.45 20.41
N THR A 201 1.62 2.05 19.79
CA THR A 201 1.66 1.36 18.51
C THR A 201 2.03 2.33 17.40
N GLY A 202 3.00 1.96 16.57
CA GLY A 202 3.31 2.64 15.33
C GLY A 202 2.74 1.87 14.15
N TYR A 203 2.60 2.55 13.02
CA TYR A 203 2.22 1.94 11.75
C TYR A 203 3.20 2.36 10.68
N GLU A 204 3.41 1.50 9.69
CA GLU A 204 4.28 1.76 8.54
C GLU A 204 3.51 1.52 7.24
N LEU A 205 3.82 2.32 6.22
CA LEU A 205 3.30 2.13 4.87
C LEU A 205 3.83 0.81 4.31
N THR A 206 2.97 0.08 3.61
CA THR A 206 3.36 -1.25 3.08
C THR A 206 3.79 -1.21 1.62
N GLY A 207 3.51 -0.12 0.88
CA GLY A 207 3.70 -0.08 -0.57
C GLY A 207 2.72 -0.94 -1.37
N ALA A 208 1.86 -1.72 -0.69
CA ALA A 208 1.02 -2.70 -1.37
C ALA A 208 -0.07 -2.05 -2.23
N VAL A 209 -0.80 -1.08 -1.69
CA VAL A 209 -1.89 -0.38 -2.39
C VAL A 209 -1.88 1.10 -2.02
N TYR A 210 -1.95 1.96 -3.04
CA TYR A 210 -2.31 3.37 -2.92
C TYR A 210 -3.46 3.64 -3.88
N ALA A 211 -4.53 4.24 -3.40
CA ALA A 211 -5.70 4.59 -4.20
C ALA A 211 -6.04 6.06 -4.02
N PHE A 212 -6.39 6.76 -5.09
CA PHE A 212 -6.74 8.18 -5.06
C PHE A 212 -7.55 8.60 -6.29
N GLU A 213 -8.24 9.73 -6.17
CA GLU A 213 -8.82 10.39 -7.34
C GLU A 213 -7.70 10.93 -8.24
N ILE A 214 -7.82 10.70 -9.55
CA ILE A 214 -6.82 11.16 -10.53
C ILE A 214 -6.67 12.68 -10.53
N ASP A 215 -7.78 13.39 -10.32
CA ASP A 215 -7.80 14.86 -10.32
C ASP A 215 -7.28 15.46 -9.01
N ALA A 216 -7.19 14.67 -7.95
CA ALA A 216 -6.58 15.06 -6.67
C ALA A 216 -5.05 14.86 -6.66
N LEU A 217 -4.48 14.15 -7.66
CA LEU A 217 -3.03 13.95 -7.74
C LEU A 217 -2.31 15.29 -7.84
N PRO A 218 -1.46 15.67 -6.85
CA PRO A 218 -0.85 17.00 -6.82
C PRO A 218 0.19 17.16 -7.93
N ASP A 219 0.24 18.33 -8.55
CA ASP A 219 1.22 18.68 -9.60
C ASP A 219 2.66 18.70 -9.07
N GLU A 220 2.86 18.97 -7.79
CA GLU A 220 4.16 19.08 -7.13
C GLU A 220 4.18 18.26 -5.83
N GLY A 221 5.39 17.97 -5.33
CA GLY A 221 5.59 17.22 -4.09
C GLY A 221 5.89 15.75 -4.33
N THR A 222 6.16 15.03 -3.24
CA THR A 222 6.68 13.66 -3.25
C THR A 222 5.73 12.63 -2.64
N SER A 223 4.68 13.11 -1.94
CA SER A 223 3.76 12.26 -1.18
C SER A 223 2.73 11.58 -2.08
N LEU A 224 2.48 10.30 -1.83
CA LEU A 224 1.37 9.54 -2.40
C LEU A 224 0.13 9.54 -1.49
N LEU A 225 0.24 10.21 -0.34
CA LEU A 225 -0.87 10.51 0.56
C LEU A 225 -0.98 12.03 0.69
N PHE A 226 -2.12 12.56 0.35
CA PHE A 226 -2.37 14.00 0.30
C PHE A 226 -3.77 14.33 0.80
N ASP A 227 -3.96 15.58 1.18
CA ASP A 227 -5.19 16.19 1.72
C ASP A 227 -5.76 15.41 2.91
N ASP A 228 -6.88 14.68 2.80
CA ASP A 228 -7.47 13.87 3.87
C ASP A 228 -7.19 12.37 3.64
N PRO A 229 -6.05 11.83 4.10
CA PRO A 229 -5.66 10.46 3.79
C PRO A 229 -6.41 9.42 4.63
N GLY A 230 -6.85 8.34 3.99
CA GLY A 230 -7.40 7.14 4.62
C GLY A 230 -6.36 6.03 4.80
N ALA A 231 -6.59 5.14 5.76
CA ALA A 231 -5.72 4.02 6.06
C ALA A 231 -6.47 2.69 6.11
N VAL A 232 -5.98 1.69 5.37
CA VAL A 232 -6.42 0.30 5.44
C VAL A 232 -5.31 -0.53 6.09
N LEU A 233 -5.65 -1.29 7.13
CA LEU A 233 -4.68 -2.13 7.82
C LEU A 233 -4.62 -3.51 7.17
N MET A 234 -3.40 -3.98 6.90
CA MET A 234 -3.15 -5.33 6.41
C MET A 234 -2.20 -6.09 7.35
N PRO A 235 -2.27 -7.44 7.38
CA PRO A 235 -1.39 -8.24 8.22
C PRO A 235 0.05 -8.13 7.76
N ARG A 236 0.95 -8.21 8.72
CA ARG A 236 2.39 -8.11 8.50
C ARG A 236 2.93 -9.17 7.54
N GLU A 237 2.39 -10.38 7.60
CA GLU A 237 2.78 -11.49 6.74
C GLU A 237 2.56 -11.21 5.25
N ARG A 238 1.65 -10.28 4.93
CA ARG A 238 1.38 -9.84 3.57
C ARG A 238 2.01 -8.49 3.22
N ALA A 239 2.52 -7.76 4.22
CA ALA A 239 3.16 -6.45 4.07
C ALA A 239 4.67 -6.56 3.74
N VAL A 240 5.08 -7.62 3.06
CA VAL A 240 6.48 -7.80 2.64
C VAL A 240 6.78 -6.91 1.47
N ASP A 241 7.79 -6.07 1.62
CA ASP A 241 8.35 -5.25 0.55
C ASP A 241 9.74 -5.78 0.16
N ILE A 242 9.92 -6.11 -1.12
CA ILE A 242 11.14 -6.74 -1.65
C ILE A 242 12.09 -5.66 -2.15
N ASP A 243 13.01 -5.22 -1.31
CA ASP A 243 14.04 -4.26 -1.67
C ASP A 243 15.44 -4.85 -1.74
N THR A 244 15.68 -5.93 -1.02
CA THR A 244 16.98 -6.60 -0.96
C THR A 244 16.87 -8.08 -1.34
N GLU A 245 18.03 -8.71 -1.56
CA GLU A 245 18.09 -10.17 -1.76
C GLU A 245 17.57 -10.95 -0.54
N LEU A 246 17.71 -10.40 0.65
CA LEU A 246 17.19 -11.01 1.88
C LEU A 246 15.65 -10.99 1.88
N ASP A 247 15.04 -9.87 1.48
CA ASP A 247 13.58 -9.76 1.40
C ASP A 247 13.03 -10.73 0.35
N PHE A 248 13.74 -10.87 -0.79
CA PHE A 248 13.38 -11.84 -1.82
C PHE A 248 13.37 -13.27 -1.28
N ARG A 249 14.41 -13.66 -0.52
CA ARG A 249 14.49 -14.97 0.13
C ARG A 249 13.41 -15.16 1.19
N PHE A 250 13.10 -14.10 1.92
CA PHE A 250 12.01 -14.13 2.89
C PHE A 250 10.66 -14.33 2.21
N ALA A 251 10.41 -13.64 1.09
CA ALA A 251 9.21 -13.85 0.29
C ALA A 251 9.10 -15.29 -0.26
N GLU A 252 10.21 -15.87 -0.76
CA GLU A 252 10.26 -17.29 -1.17
C GLU A 252 9.85 -18.23 -0.03
N LEU A 253 10.38 -18.01 1.18
CA LEU A 253 10.05 -18.82 2.36
C LEU A 253 8.56 -18.71 2.74
N LEU A 254 8.00 -17.50 2.72
CA LEU A 254 6.58 -17.31 3.03
C LEU A 254 5.67 -18.03 2.04
N LEU A 255 6.05 -18.09 0.76
CA LEU A 255 5.36 -18.85 -0.27
C LEU A 255 5.46 -20.37 -0.02
N GLU A 256 6.66 -20.88 0.23
CA GLU A 256 6.90 -22.29 0.49
C GLU A 256 6.12 -22.81 1.70
N GLU A 257 6.00 -22.00 2.75
CA GLU A 257 5.30 -22.34 4.00
C GLU A 257 3.80 -21.98 3.96
N GLY A 258 3.30 -21.35 2.90
CA GLY A 258 1.90 -20.92 2.78
C GLY A 258 1.47 -19.88 3.84
N ILE A 259 2.42 -19.15 4.41
CA ILE A 259 2.15 -18.22 5.52
C ILE A 259 1.37 -16.99 5.05
N TYR A 260 1.62 -16.53 3.83
CA TYR A 260 0.95 -15.36 3.24
C TYR A 260 -0.56 -15.58 2.98
N GLU A 261 -1.03 -16.81 2.92
CA GLU A 261 -2.45 -17.17 2.70
C GLU A 261 -3.30 -17.03 3.97
N ARG A 262 -2.69 -16.75 5.13
CA ARG A 262 -3.43 -16.62 6.39
C ARG A 262 -4.35 -15.42 6.31
N LYS A 263 -5.66 -15.68 6.43
CA LYS A 263 -6.68 -14.63 6.51
C LYS A 263 -6.51 -13.82 7.79
N ASN A 264 -6.89 -12.54 7.71
CA ASN A 264 -6.91 -11.62 8.85
C ASN A 264 -7.76 -12.19 9.99
N ASP A 265 -7.14 -12.57 11.12
CA ASP A 265 -7.82 -12.87 12.37
C ASP A 265 -8.31 -11.59 13.12
N PHE A 266 -8.21 -10.42 12.46
CA PHE A 266 -8.64 -9.15 13.04
C PHE A 266 -10.15 -8.91 12.99
N ASP A 267 -10.93 -9.77 12.33
CA ASP A 267 -12.38 -9.58 12.12
C ASP A 267 -13.24 -10.59 12.89
N THR A 268 -12.91 -10.90 14.14
CA THR A 268 -13.92 -11.47 15.04
C THR A 268 -13.70 -11.01 16.47
N GLY A 269 -14.32 -9.89 16.84
CA GLY A 269 -14.70 -9.61 18.22
C GLY A 269 -15.66 -10.68 18.75
N SER A 270 -15.18 -11.90 18.94
CA SER A 270 -15.91 -12.94 19.68
C SER A 270 -15.52 -12.82 21.14
N THR A 271 -16.36 -12.12 21.90
CA THR A 271 -16.45 -12.25 23.35
C THR A 271 -16.77 -13.71 23.70
N ALA A 272 -15.76 -14.50 23.95
CA ALA A 272 -15.95 -15.75 24.67
C ALA A 272 -16.22 -15.39 26.14
N SER A 273 -17.47 -15.45 26.57
CA SER A 273 -17.87 -15.51 27.97
C SER A 273 -17.19 -16.73 28.61
N ARG A 274 -16.37 -16.49 29.59
CA ARG A 274 -15.93 -17.53 30.52
C ARG A 274 -16.93 -17.54 31.68
N ASP A 275 -17.72 -18.62 31.74
CA ASP A 275 -18.40 -19.08 32.95
C ASP A 275 -17.39 -19.53 34.03
#